data_6a80e6f5fb8d20b85080885a552d9e6a
#
_entry.id   6a80e6f5fb8d20b85080885a552d9e6a
#
_cell.length_a   1.000
_cell.length_b   1.000
_cell.length_c   1.000
_cell.angle_alpha   90.00
_cell.angle_beta   90.00
_cell.angle_gamma   90.00
#
_symmetry.space_group_name_H-M   'P 1'
#
loop_
_entity.id
_entity.type
_entity.pdbx_description
1 polymer ?
#
loop_
_entity_poly.entity_id
_entity_poly.type
_entity_poly.pdbx_seq_one_letter_code
_entity_poly.pdbx_strand_id
1 'polypeptide(L)' 'MLILKTSKCWVWFKGSLNDGGFWKEGFTCTFDEKPGVLIESPAYVTCRVPNWRVLTKEPEDLYKSPSIPDKAIWKII' A
#
# COMPACT_ATOMS: atom_id res chain seq x y z
N MET A 1 9.92 10.61 -14.99
CA MET A 1 10.13 9.27 -14.39
C MET A 1 9.21 8.27 -15.04
N LEU A 2 9.73 7.12 -15.43
CA LEU A 2 8.92 6.06 -16.02
C LEU A 2 8.34 5.16 -14.93
N ILE A 3 7.03 4.98 -14.93
CA ILE A 3 6.34 4.11 -13.99
C ILE A 3 5.66 3.00 -14.78
N LEU A 4 6.03 1.77 -14.48
CA LEU A 4 5.46 0.59 -15.14
C LEU A 4 4.51 -0.12 -14.19
N LYS A 5 3.20 0.06 -14.39
CA LYS A 5 2.19 -0.65 -13.63
C LYS A 5 2.22 -2.14 -13.98
N THR A 6 2.04 -3.01 -12.98
CA THR A 6 1.98 -4.44 -13.22
C THR A 6 0.62 -5.01 -12.88
N SER A 7 0.16 -4.92 -11.65
CA SER A 7 -1.11 -5.51 -11.27
C SER A 7 -1.78 -4.73 -10.15
N LYS A 8 -3.07 -4.96 -9.99
CA LYS A 8 -3.83 -4.32 -8.92
C LYS A 8 -3.44 -4.89 -7.57
N CYS A 9 -3.40 -4.05 -6.56
CA CYS A 9 -3.10 -4.46 -5.20
C CYS A 9 -3.86 -3.58 -4.20
N TRP A 10 -3.74 -3.92 -2.92
CA TRP A 10 -4.29 -3.13 -1.82
C TRP A 10 -3.18 -2.89 -0.81
N VAL A 11 -3.10 -1.67 -0.31
CA VAL A 11 -2.07 -1.25 0.63
C VAL A 11 -2.74 -0.86 1.94
N TRP A 12 -2.19 -1.34 3.07
CA TRP A 12 -2.71 -1.00 4.38
C TRP A 12 -2.26 0.39 4.77
N PHE A 13 -3.22 1.28 4.96
CA PHE A 13 -2.98 2.63 5.45
C PHE A 13 -3.52 2.73 6.86
N LYS A 14 -2.68 3.22 7.78
CA LYS A 14 -3.15 3.55 9.10
C LYS A 14 -3.89 4.87 9.04
N GLY A 15 -5.11 4.87 9.53
CA GLY A 15 -5.92 6.08 9.56
C GLY A 15 -5.36 7.10 10.52
N SER A 16 -5.81 8.33 10.37
CA SER A 16 -5.48 9.40 11.31
C SER A 16 -6.36 9.29 12.55
N LEU A 17 -5.89 9.87 13.64
CA LEU A 17 -6.61 9.89 14.92
C LEU A 17 -6.86 8.48 15.45
N ASN A 18 -8.10 8.07 15.59
CA ASN A 18 -8.47 6.82 16.25
C ASN A 18 -8.74 5.69 15.28
N ASP A 19 -8.49 5.89 14.00
CA ASP A 19 -8.78 4.88 13.00
C ASP A 19 -7.83 3.70 13.11
N GLY A 20 -8.38 2.50 12.97
CA GLY A 20 -7.57 1.29 12.89
C GLY A 20 -6.87 1.11 11.56
N GLY A 21 -7.24 1.91 10.56
CA GLY A 21 -6.68 1.81 9.23
C GLY A 21 -7.63 1.14 8.24
N PHE A 22 -7.19 1.05 7.00
CA PHE A 22 -7.97 0.42 5.93
C PHE A 22 -7.06 0.02 4.76
N TRP A 23 -7.59 -0.90 3.93
CA TRP A 23 -6.91 -1.31 2.71
C TRP A 23 -7.31 -0.38 1.57
N LYS A 24 -6.33 0.32 1.00
CA LYS A 24 -6.54 1.24 -0.12
C LYS A 24 -6.11 0.59 -1.42
N GLU A 25 -6.94 0.73 -2.46
CA GLU A 25 -6.61 0.25 -3.79
C GLU A 25 -5.41 0.98 -4.38
N GLY A 26 -4.57 0.22 -5.05
CA GLY A 26 -3.44 0.74 -5.78
C GLY A 26 -2.96 -0.28 -6.81
N PHE A 27 -1.75 -0.08 -7.28
CA PHE A 27 -1.15 -0.97 -8.26
C PHE A 27 0.28 -1.27 -7.85
N THR A 28 0.70 -2.52 -8.04
CA THR A 28 2.12 -2.81 -7.98
C THR A 28 2.76 -2.19 -9.21
N CYS A 29 3.95 -1.69 -9.08
CA CYS A 29 4.64 -1.01 -10.17
C CYS A 29 6.14 -1.12 -10.00
N THR A 30 6.85 -0.69 -11.03
CA THR A 30 8.29 -0.52 -10.99
C THR A 30 8.60 0.93 -11.30
N PHE A 31 9.35 1.57 -10.44
CA PHE A 31 9.87 2.91 -10.69
C PHE A 31 11.28 3.00 -10.12
N ASP A 32 12.13 3.79 -10.77
CA ASP A 32 13.55 3.86 -10.43
C ASP A 32 14.19 2.47 -10.38
N GLU A 33 13.77 1.60 -11.30
CA GLU A 33 14.29 0.23 -11.47
C GLU A 33 14.05 -0.68 -10.28
N LYS A 34 13.16 -0.30 -9.37
CA LYS A 34 12.83 -1.09 -8.18
C LYS A 34 11.32 -1.23 -8.02
N PRO A 35 10.86 -2.32 -7.40
CA PRO A 35 9.43 -2.51 -7.18
C PRO A 35 8.88 -1.51 -6.17
N GLY A 36 7.63 -1.11 -6.38
CA GLY A 36 6.93 -0.21 -5.49
C GLY A 36 5.43 -0.30 -5.70
N VAL A 37 4.72 0.68 -5.20
CA VAL A 37 3.27 0.75 -5.28
C VAL A 37 2.85 2.13 -5.79
N LEU A 38 1.84 2.14 -6.65
CA LEU A 38 1.25 3.37 -7.18
C LEU A 38 -0.15 3.53 -6.61
N ILE A 39 -0.39 4.68 -6.00
CA ILE A 39 -1.71 5.09 -5.53
C ILE A 39 -2.16 6.24 -6.42
N GLU A 40 -3.32 6.11 -7.05
CA GLU A 40 -3.81 7.12 -7.99
C GLU A 40 -4.81 8.10 -7.38
N SER A 41 -5.45 7.73 -6.27
CA SER A 41 -6.47 8.56 -5.64
C SER A 41 -6.22 8.66 -4.13
N PRO A 42 -6.37 9.84 -3.52
CA PRO A 42 -6.79 11.12 -4.09
C PRO A 42 -5.70 11.82 -4.89
N ALA A 43 -4.46 11.38 -4.79
CA ALA A 43 -3.34 11.96 -5.49
C ALA A 43 -2.50 10.85 -6.13
N TYR A 44 -1.80 11.18 -7.19
CA TYR A 44 -0.92 10.25 -7.89
C TYR A 44 0.40 10.16 -7.14
N VAL A 45 0.60 9.06 -6.42
CA VAL A 45 1.75 8.90 -5.54
C VAL A 45 2.40 7.54 -5.77
N THR A 46 3.74 7.54 -5.90
CA THR A 46 4.53 6.30 -5.89
C THR A 46 5.25 6.18 -4.56
N CYS A 47 5.29 4.97 -4.03
CA CYS A 47 5.92 4.74 -2.75
C CYS A 47 6.41 3.29 -2.63
N ARG A 48 7.24 3.06 -1.64
CA ARG A 48 7.67 1.72 -1.28
C ARG A 48 7.16 1.39 0.11
N VAL A 49 6.55 0.21 0.22
CA VAL A 49 5.97 -0.24 1.48
C VAL A 49 6.45 -1.66 1.78
N PRO A 50 6.54 -2.04 3.05
CA PRO A 50 6.90 -3.41 3.40
C PRO A 50 5.81 -4.39 2.98
N ASN A 51 6.20 -5.64 2.73
CA ASN A 51 5.30 -6.66 2.21
C ASN A 51 4.06 -6.91 3.06
N TRP A 52 4.17 -6.77 4.38
CA TRP A 52 3.03 -7.02 5.26
C TRP A 52 1.89 -6.01 5.06
N ARG A 53 2.18 -4.89 4.38
CA ARG A 53 1.18 -3.86 4.09
C ARG A 53 0.58 -3.98 2.70
N VAL A 54 0.87 -5.04 1.96
CA VAL A 54 0.41 -5.18 0.58
C VAL A 54 -0.34 -6.50 0.41
N LEU A 55 -1.52 -6.44 -0.22
CA LEU A 55 -2.26 -7.62 -0.63
C LEU A 55 -2.40 -7.61 -2.15
N THR A 56 -2.22 -8.77 -2.76
CA THR A 56 -2.39 -8.92 -4.20
C THR A 56 -3.79 -9.37 -4.59
N LYS A 57 -4.61 -9.72 -3.61
CA LYS A 57 -6.01 -10.10 -3.79
C LYS A 57 -6.90 -9.17 -3.00
N GLU A 58 -8.10 -8.91 -3.52
CA GLU A 58 -9.05 -8.05 -2.84
C GLU A 58 -9.39 -8.60 -1.45
N PRO A 59 -9.22 -7.80 -0.40
CA PRO A 59 -9.58 -8.24 0.94
C PRO A 59 -11.10 -8.35 1.10
N GLU A 60 -11.54 -9.33 1.88
CA GLU A 60 -12.97 -9.48 2.18
C GLU A 60 -13.49 -8.33 3.03
N ASP A 61 -12.65 -7.83 3.92
CA ASP A 61 -12.97 -6.72 4.81
C ASP A 61 -11.88 -5.66 4.69
N LEU A 62 -12.24 -4.51 4.13
CA LEU A 62 -11.28 -3.42 3.92
C LEU A 62 -10.73 -2.83 5.20
N TYR A 63 -11.36 -3.10 6.33
CA TYR A 63 -10.96 -2.55 7.62
C TYR A 63 -10.28 -3.57 8.53
N LYS A 64 -10.09 -4.78 8.04
CA LYS A 64 -9.41 -5.82 8.83
C LYS A 64 -7.91 -5.64 8.75
N SER A 65 -7.28 -5.42 9.91
CA SER A 65 -5.85 -5.20 10.01
C SER A 65 -5.06 -6.46 9.62
N PRO A 66 -3.93 -6.30 8.93
CA PRO A 66 -2.99 -7.41 8.74
C PRO A 66 -2.26 -7.72 10.04
N SER A 67 -1.48 -8.79 10.04
CA SER A 67 -0.56 -9.05 11.15
C SER A 67 0.52 -7.99 11.16
N ILE A 68 0.53 -7.17 12.19
CA ILE A 68 1.45 -6.05 12.28
C ILE A 68 2.68 -6.46 13.09
N PRO A 69 3.90 -6.37 12.53
CA PRO A 69 5.11 -6.72 13.26
C PRO A 69 5.38 -5.73 14.39
N ASP A 70 6.09 -6.19 15.43
CA ASP A 70 6.39 -5.36 16.60
C ASP A 70 7.14 -4.07 16.24
N LYS A 71 7.99 -4.13 15.22
CA LYS A 71 8.75 -2.96 14.76
C LYS A 71 8.22 -2.51 13.41
N ALA A 72 6.93 -2.24 13.35
CA ALA A 72 6.29 -1.84 12.11
C ALA A 72 6.78 -0.48 11.64
N ILE A 73 7.02 -0.40 10.32
CA ILE A 73 7.34 0.86 9.67
C ILE A 73 6.06 1.42 9.07
N TRP A 74 5.61 2.53 9.62
CA TRP A 74 4.37 3.19 9.17
C TRP A 74 4.63 4.25 8.10
N LYS A 75 5.87 4.70 8.01
CA LYS A 75 6.23 5.71 7.03
C LYS A 75 6.25 5.11 5.63
N ILE A 76 5.63 5.80 4.71
CA ILE A 76 5.66 5.47 3.29
C ILE A 76 6.85 6.21 2.66
N ILE A 77 7.65 5.45 1.99
CA ILE A 77 8.90 5.98 1.43
C ILE A 77 8.76 6.25 -0.07
#